data_5ed2cfe73ad2bf15e672224983dcc673
#
_entry.id   5ed2cfe73ad2bf15e672224983dcc673
#
_cell.length_a   1.000
_cell.length_b   1.000
_cell.length_c   1.000
_cell.angle_alpha   90.00
_cell.angle_beta   90.00
_cell.angle_gamma   90.00
#
_symmetry.space_group_name_H-M   'P 1'
#
loop_
_entity.id
_entity.type
_entity.pdbx_description
1 polymer ?
#
loop_
_entity_poly.entity_id
_entity_poly.type
_entity_poly.pdbx_seq_one_letter_code
_entity_poly.pdbx_strand_id
1 'polypeptide(L)'
;MTRAVASRAAVLTCALFSLAASPAAATEYVLLPALKTDLALESLLLDMAHDGKRLLVVGEQGHILFSDDIGQNWVHADVPVSLAITSVAFAGPGQAWATAHDGYLLHSVDNGTTWNVELSGSDVAGLSVGALEERMVALEDALDSAPPEQREEVEWLLDDTAFALEEAQMAVDEGMSSPLLNVWFADDNNGYAMGAYGVVLRTRDGGKNWSIERNRLDNPDNYHFYAMAQSSAGTLIMAGEAGTLLRSLDGGDTWERIDAGYSGSFFGAVAASDGGLLVFGLRGNVFRSLDEGASWSPVDTGDRRSLMCGTAADDGTVILAGSAGAVLRSDDAGATFSAVPTVGNTVYSGVTVAPDGRVLLVGFGGISILTGGRNE
;
A
#
# COMPACT_ATOMS: atom_id res chain seq x y z
N MET A 1 7.86 12.03 -92.28
CA MET A 1 7.07 10.93 -91.67
C MET A 1 7.49 10.81 -90.22
N THR A 2 6.76 11.43 -89.32
CA THR A 2 7.03 11.33 -87.89
C THR A 2 5.69 11.33 -87.18
N ARG A 3 5.33 10.19 -86.60
CA ARG A 3 4.11 9.98 -85.83
C ARG A 3 4.23 10.60 -84.45
N ALA A 4 3.29 11.47 -84.10
CA ALA A 4 3.08 11.97 -82.78
C ALA A 4 2.36 10.92 -81.91
N VAL A 5 2.90 10.58 -80.76
CA VAL A 5 2.25 9.76 -79.76
C VAL A 5 1.65 10.71 -78.73
N ALA A 6 0.32 10.71 -78.62
CA ALA A 6 -0.40 11.47 -77.62
C ALA A 6 -0.47 10.65 -76.30
N SER A 7 0.15 11.19 -75.27
CA SER A 7 0.03 10.66 -73.90
C SER A 7 -1.25 11.20 -73.23
N ARG A 8 -2.17 10.31 -72.88
CA ARG A 8 -3.32 10.62 -72.04
C ARG A 8 -2.91 10.49 -70.59
N ALA A 9 -2.82 11.60 -69.90
CA ALA A 9 -2.68 11.62 -68.43
C ALA A 9 -4.07 11.39 -67.81
N ALA A 10 -4.25 10.28 -67.11
CA ALA A 10 -5.40 10.02 -66.28
C ALA A 10 -5.20 10.71 -64.91
N VAL A 11 -6.03 11.69 -64.62
CA VAL A 11 -6.06 12.34 -63.30
C VAL A 11 -6.87 11.42 -62.36
N LEU A 12 -6.18 10.79 -61.44
CA LEU A 12 -6.80 10.01 -60.36
C LEU A 12 -7.16 10.97 -59.22
N THR A 13 -8.42 11.30 -59.08
CA THR A 13 -8.96 12.09 -57.96
C THR A 13 -9.06 11.18 -56.75
N CYS A 14 -8.10 11.24 -55.83
CA CYS A 14 -8.22 10.63 -54.50
C CYS A 14 -9.20 11.43 -53.67
N ALA A 15 -10.39 10.92 -53.46
CA ALA A 15 -11.31 11.41 -52.46
C ALA A 15 -10.79 11.00 -51.06
N LEU A 16 -10.23 11.95 -50.31
CA LEU A 16 -9.91 11.80 -48.89
C LEU A 16 -11.24 11.74 -48.10
N PHE A 17 -11.64 10.54 -47.74
CA PHE A 17 -12.65 10.35 -46.69
C PHE A 17 -11.94 10.67 -45.37
N SER A 18 -12.18 11.85 -44.80
CA SER A 18 -11.91 12.16 -43.40
C SER A 18 -12.88 11.31 -42.57
N LEU A 19 -12.42 10.16 -42.05
CA LEU A 19 -13.05 9.55 -40.91
C LEU A 19 -12.81 10.51 -39.73
N ALA A 20 -13.83 11.28 -39.37
CA ALA A 20 -13.91 11.90 -38.08
C ALA A 20 -13.95 10.75 -37.05
N ALA A 21 -12.86 10.46 -36.40
CA ALA A 21 -12.86 9.64 -35.20
C ALA A 21 -13.75 10.38 -34.20
N SER A 22 -14.95 9.85 -33.94
CA SER A 22 -15.70 10.25 -32.75
C SER A 22 -14.78 10.01 -31.55
N PRO A 23 -14.64 10.96 -30.62
CA PRO A 23 -13.96 10.68 -29.36
C PRO A 23 -14.65 9.44 -28.79
N ALA A 24 -13.89 8.38 -28.51
CA ALA A 24 -14.36 7.27 -27.74
C ALA A 24 -14.90 7.90 -26.44
N ALA A 25 -16.20 7.77 -26.19
CA ALA A 25 -16.75 8.14 -24.91
C ALA A 25 -15.94 7.35 -23.89
N ALA A 26 -15.32 8.05 -22.95
CA ALA A 26 -14.67 7.41 -21.81
C ALA A 26 -15.68 6.41 -21.27
N THR A 27 -15.30 5.14 -21.24
CA THR A 27 -16.18 4.11 -20.71
C THR A 27 -16.23 4.42 -19.22
N GLU A 28 -17.33 5.01 -18.78
CA GLU A 28 -17.59 5.24 -17.36
C GLU A 28 -17.57 3.84 -16.73
N TYR A 29 -16.49 3.52 -16.01
CA TYR A 29 -16.38 2.27 -15.27
C TYR A 29 -17.45 2.31 -14.19
N VAL A 30 -18.57 1.64 -14.44
CA VAL A 30 -19.60 1.45 -13.43
C VAL A 30 -19.00 0.52 -12.37
N LEU A 31 -18.63 1.08 -11.23
CA LEU A 31 -18.23 0.29 -10.09
C LEU A 31 -19.41 -0.55 -9.64
N LEU A 32 -19.24 -1.85 -9.69
CA LEU A 32 -20.22 -2.78 -9.16
C LEU A 32 -19.94 -2.97 -7.66
N PRO A 33 -20.99 -3.08 -6.84
CA PRO A 33 -20.82 -3.46 -5.43
C PRO A 33 -20.16 -4.84 -5.31
N ALA A 34 -19.48 -5.04 -4.19
CA ALA A 34 -18.88 -6.32 -3.86
C ALA A 34 -19.90 -7.46 -3.89
N LEU A 35 -19.49 -8.59 -4.44
CA LEU A 35 -20.35 -9.79 -4.49
C LEU A 35 -20.41 -10.44 -3.11
N LYS A 36 -21.60 -10.56 -2.54
CA LYS A 36 -21.81 -11.31 -1.29
C LYS A 36 -21.99 -12.79 -1.62
N THR A 37 -21.03 -13.61 -1.18
CA THR A 37 -21.01 -15.06 -1.42
C THR A 37 -20.39 -15.80 -0.24
N ASP A 38 -20.92 -16.97 0.08
CA ASP A 38 -20.36 -17.84 1.14
C ASP A 38 -18.92 -18.30 0.83
N LEU A 39 -18.50 -18.23 -0.44
CA LEU A 39 -17.15 -18.56 -0.87
C LEU A 39 -16.11 -17.50 -0.51
N ALA A 40 -16.51 -16.30 -0.09
CA ALA A 40 -15.60 -15.23 0.27
C ALA A 40 -14.60 -15.63 1.38
N LEU A 41 -15.02 -16.49 2.29
CA LEU A 41 -14.15 -17.02 3.37
C LEU A 41 -13.11 -18.03 2.90
N GLU A 42 -13.25 -18.58 1.68
CA GLU A 42 -12.34 -19.53 1.04
C GLU A 42 -11.56 -18.89 -0.13
N SER A 43 -11.83 -17.60 -0.42
CA SER A 43 -11.19 -16.83 -1.49
C SER A 43 -9.83 -16.30 -1.08
N LEU A 44 -9.17 -15.53 -1.98
CA LEU A 44 -7.96 -14.81 -1.64
C LEU A 44 -8.31 -13.65 -0.71
N LEU A 45 -7.92 -13.76 0.55
CA LEU A 45 -7.96 -12.68 1.52
C LEU A 45 -6.57 -12.05 1.64
N LEU A 46 -6.49 -10.72 1.71
CA LEU A 46 -5.24 -9.98 1.59
C LEU A 46 -4.75 -9.38 2.90
N ASP A 47 -5.67 -8.94 3.76
CA ASP A 47 -5.31 -8.31 5.04
C ASP A 47 -6.41 -8.52 6.08
N MET A 48 -6.06 -8.23 7.35
CA MET A 48 -6.98 -8.29 8.47
C MET A 48 -6.58 -7.33 9.58
N ALA A 49 -7.59 -6.79 10.27
CA ALA A 49 -7.41 -5.91 11.43
C ALA A 49 -8.40 -6.25 12.55
N HIS A 50 -8.10 -5.83 13.78
CA HIS A 50 -9.04 -5.89 14.89
C HIS A 50 -8.94 -4.65 15.79
N ASP A 51 -10.05 -4.28 16.44
CA ASP A 51 -10.16 -3.19 17.43
C ASP A 51 -10.27 -3.69 18.88
N GLY A 52 -10.01 -4.98 19.12
CA GLY A 52 -10.21 -5.67 20.39
C GLY A 52 -11.60 -6.27 20.56
N LYS A 53 -12.56 -6.00 19.66
CA LYS A 53 -13.92 -6.55 19.68
C LYS A 53 -14.30 -7.16 18.33
N ARG A 54 -14.14 -6.37 17.27
CA ARG A 54 -14.47 -6.74 15.91
C ARG A 54 -13.21 -7.09 15.14
N LEU A 55 -13.27 -8.15 14.35
CA LEU A 55 -12.32 -8.49 13.30
C LEU A 55 -12.85 -7.99 11.97
N LEU A 56 -11.97 -7.46 11.13
CA LEU A 56 -12.20 -7.21 9.72
C LEU A 56 -11.23 -8.07 8.91
N VAL A 57 -11.71 -8.64 7.81
CA VAL A 57 -10.87 -9.28 6.79
C VAL A 57 -11.25 -8.74 5.43
N VAL A 58 -10.25 -8.54 4.57
CA VAL A 58 -10.42 -7.94 3.24
C VAL A 58 -9.73 -8.78 2.18
N GLY A 59 -10.18 -8.69 0.93
CA GLY A 59 -9.60 -9.49 -0.15
C GLY A 59 -10.11 -9.13 -1.54
N GLU A 60 -9.96 -10.11 -2.44
CA GLU A 60 -10.38 -9.97 -3.83
C GLU A 60 -11.87 -9.65 -3.98
N GLN A 61 -12.28 -9.14 -5.17
CA GLN A 61 -13.67 -8.88 -5.54
C GLN A 61 -14.45 -7.97 -4.59
N GLY A 62 -13.76 -7.08 -3.87
CA GLY A 62 -14.36 -6.15 -2.91
C GLY A 62 -14.75 -6.81 -1.58
N HIS A 63 -14.31 -8.04 -1.33
CA HIS A 63 -14.68 -8.71 -0.09
C HIS A 63 -14.17 -7.96 1.12
N ILE A 64 -15.10 -7.52 1.97
CA ILE A 64 -14.88 -7.11 3.34
C ILE A 64 -15.88 -7.89 4.20
N LEU A 65 -15.35 -8.64 5.16
CA LEU A 65 -16.17 -9.37 6.12
C LEU A 65 -15.78 -8.94 7.53
N PHE A 66 -16.75 -8.97 8.45
CA PHE A 66 -16.49 -8.72 9.85
C PHE A 66 -17.00 -9.83 10.74
N SER A 67 -16.37 -9.98 11.90
CA SER A 67 -16.79 -10.91 12.97
C SER A 67 -16.75 -10.20 14.32
N ASP A 68 -17.83 -10.34 15.09
CA ASP A 68 -17.96 -9.82 16.46
C ASP A 68 -17.77 -10.92 17.53
N ASP A 69 -17.40 -12.13 17.12
CA ASP A 69 -17.24 -13.32 17.98
C ASP A 69 -15.90 -14.04 17.76
N ILE A 70 -14.88 -13.25 17.45
CA ILE A 70 -13.50 -13.71 17.28
C ILE A 70 -13.40 -14.79 16.17
N GLY A 71 -14.05 -14.52 15.03
CA GLY A 71 -13.96 -15.34 13.83
C GLY A 71 -14.81 -16.60 13.82
N GLN A 72 -15.78 -16.77 14.75
CA GLN A 72 -16.68 -17.91 14.72
C GLN A 72 -17.77 -17.75 13.67
N ASN A 73 -18.30 -16.53 13.52
CA ASN A 73 -19.26 -16.18 12.49
C ASN A 73 -18.79 -14.92 11.75
N TRP A 74 -19.01 -14.90 10.43
CA TRP A 74 -18.61 -13.81 9.57
C TRP A 74 -19.81 -13.23 8.84
N VAL A 75 -19.83 -11.91 8.69
CA VAL A 75 -20.89 -11.16 8.02
C VAL A 75 -20.26 -10.31 6.92
N HIS A 76 -20.88 -10.30 5.74
CA HIS A 76 -20.47 -9.42 4.66
C HIS A 76 -20.79 -7.97 4.97
N ALA A 77 -19.82 -7.09 4.86
CA ALA A 77 -20.03 -5.65 4.84
C ALA A 77 -20.75 -5.19 3.56
N ASP A 78 -21.30 -3.98 3.58
CA ASP A 78 -21.81 -3.30 2.38
C ASP A 78 -20.67 -2.48 1.76
N VAL A 79 -20.13 -2.97 0.62
CA VAL A 79 -18.97 -2.37 -0.05
C VAL A 79 -19.38 -1.94 -1.46
N PRO A 80 -19.13 -0.66 -1.85
CA PRO A 80 -19.62 -0.11 -3.12
C PRO A 80 -18.79 -0.50 -4.34
N VAL A 81 -17.66 -1.22 -4.15
CA VAL A 81 -16.70 -1.58 -5.20
C VAL A 81 -16.45 -3.09 -5.21
N SER A 82 -16.13 -3.65 -6.38
CA SER A 82 -15.69 -5.04 -6.55
C SER A 82 -14.19 -5.15 -6.85
N LEU A 83 -13.42 -4.12 -6.55
CA LEU A 83 -11.96 -4.11 -6.66
C LEU A 83 -11.34 -4.96 -5.55
N ALA A 84 -10.13 -5.47 -5.77
CA ALA A 84 -9.38 -6.13 -4.71
C ALA A 84 -9.04 -5.12 -3.60
N ILE A 85 -9.48 -5.39 -2.38
CA ILE A 85 -9.17 -4.60 -1.17
C ILE A 85 -7.85 -5.12 -0.61
N THR A 86 -6.85 -4.26 -0.58
CA THR A 86 -5.45 -4.62 -0.33
C THR A 86 -5.05 -4.56 1.12
N SER A 87 -5.60 -3.63 1.89
CA SER A 87 -5.34 -3.48 3.32
C SER A 87 -6.51 -2.85 4.05
N VAL A 88 -6.57 -3.05 5.38
CA VAL A 88 -7.61 -2.50 6.26
C VAL A 88 -7.03 -2.12 7.61
N ALA A 89 -7.46 -0.99 8.17
CA ALA A 89 -7.08 -0.53 9.50
C ALA A 89 -8.26 0.12 10.23
N PHE A 90 -8.31 -0.04 11.55
CA PHE A 90 -9.13 0.79 12.43
C PHE A 90 -8.36 2.08 12.76
N ALA A 91 -9.07 3.20 12.75
CA ALA A 91 -8.50 4.54 13.00
C ALA A 91 -9.09 5.21 14.25
N GLY A 92 -9.83 4.44 15.06
CA GLY A 92 -10.50 4.93 16.26
C GLY A 92 -11.93 4.40 16.38
N PRO A 93 -12.69 4.82 17.38
CA PRO A 93 -14.03 4.27 17.64
C PRO A 93 -14.97 4.47 16.46
N GLY A 94 -15.42 3.38 15.86
CA GLY A 94 -16.33 3.39 14.73
C GLY A 94 -15.68 3.70 13.37
N GLN A 95 -14.41 4.09 13.32
CA GLN A 95 -13.72 4.48 12.08
C GLN A 95 -12.87 3.32 11.57
N ALA A 96 -13.04 2.97 10.31
CA ALA A 96 -12.19 2.01 9.62
C ALA A 96 -11.89 2.49 8.19
N TRP A 97 -10.68 2.20 7.73
CA TRP A 97 -10.18 2.58 6.43
C TRP A 97 -9.69 1.35 5.67
N ALA A 98 -9.87 1.36 4.35
CA ALA A 98 -9.36 0.29 3.51
C ALA A 98 -8.82 0.85 2.20
N THR A 99 -7.69 0.31 1.77
CA THR A 99 -7.12 0.58 0.45
C THR A 99 -7.52 -0.49 -0.55
N ALA A 100 -7.55 -0.12 -1.83
CA ALA A 100 -7.89 -1.04 -2.90
C ALA A 100 -7.02 -0.85 -4.13
N HIS A 101 -7.17 -1.77 -5.07
CA HIS A 101 -6.63 -1.64 -6.41
C HIS A 101 -7.15 -0.38 -7.08
N ASP A 102 -6.47 0.06 -8.15
CA ASP A 102 -6.83 1.23 -8.96
C ASP A 102 -6.86 2.55 -8.16
N GLY A 103 -6.08 2.64 -7.06
CA GLY A 103 -5.93 3.86 -6.27
C GLY A 103 -7.11 4.21 -5.36
N TYR A 104 -8.04 3.27 -5.11
CA TYR A 104 -9.21 3.55 -4.28
C TYR A 104 -8.88 3.53 -2.78
N LEU A 105 -9.45 4.48 -2.06
CA LEU A 105 -9.47 4.54 -0.61
C LEU A 105 -10.92 4.52 -0.13
N LEU A 106 -11.24 3.61 0.76
CA LEU A 106 -12.58 3.41 1.32
C LEU A 106 -12.60 3.79 2.79
N HIS A 107 -13.74 4.32 3.24
CA HIS A 107 -13.98 4.74 4.62
C HIS A 107 -15.29 4.18 5.16
N SER A 108 -15.27 3.74 6.41
CA SER A 108 -16.42 3.31 7.19
C SER A 108 -16.50 4.12 8.50
N VAL A 109 -17.70 4.57 8.86
CA VAL A 109 -18.00 5.29 10.11
C VAL A 109 -18.84 4.46 11.07
N ASP A 110 -19.07 3.19 10.78
CA ASP A 110 -19.90 2.25 11.54
C ASP A 110 -19.16 0.93 11.84
N ASN A 111 -17.85 1.07 12.09
CA ASN A 111 -16.96 -0.01 12.47
C ASN A 111 -16.81 -1.08 11.38
N GLY A 112 -16.83 -0.68 10.10
CA GLY A 112 -16.62 -1.58 8.98
C GLY A 112 -17.88 -2.32 8.49
N THR A 113 -19.08 -1.92 8.94
CA THR A 113 -20.34 -2.53 8.48
C THR A 113 -20.74 -2.03 7.10
N THR A 114 -20.62 -0.72 6.86
CA THR A 114 -20.86 -0.10 5.55
C THR A 114 -19.66 0.76 5.15
N TRP A 115 -19.38 0.80 3.86
CA TRP A 115 -18.22 1.47 3.31
C TRP A 115 -18.62 2.48 2.23
N ASN A 116 -17.88 3.57 2.15
CA ASN A 116 -18.00 4.56 1.10
C ASN A 116 -16.66 4.75 0.40
N VAL A 117 -16.68 5.13 -0.87
CA VAL A 117 -15.47 5.59 -1.56
C VAL A 117 -15.15 6.98 -1.03
N GLU A 118 -13.96 7.14 -0.44
CA GLU A 118 -13.44 8.42 0.02
C GLU A 118 -12.62 9.10 -1.08
N LEU A 119 -11.74 8.33 -1.72
CA LEU A 119 -10.98 8.75 -2.89
C LEU A 119 -11.05 7.67 -3.96
N SER A 120 -11.28 8.09 -5.20
CA SER A 120 -11.07 7.28 -6.39
C SER A 120 -9.63 7.40 -6.91
N GLY A 121 -9.25 6.55 -7.84
CA GLY A 121 -7.96 6.68 -8.52
C GLY A 121 -7.78 8.01 -9.25
N SER A 122 -8.86 8.57 -9.81
CA SER A 122 -8.83 9.91 -10.43
C SER A 122 -8.60 11.02 -9.39
N ASP A 123 -9.17 10.89 -8.19
CA ASP A 123 -8.92 11.85 -7.11
C ASP A 123 -7.46 11.80 -6.66
N VAL A 124 -6.88 10.60 -6.50
CA VAL A 124 -5.47 10.43 -6.15
C VAL A 124 -4.55 10.97 -7.25
N ALA A 125 -4.89 10.74 -8.52
CA ALA A 125 -4.16 11.32 -9.65
C ALA A 125 -4.25 12.85 -9.63
N GLY A 126 -5.42 13.44 -9.33
CA GLY A 126 -5.60 14.88 -9.19
C GLY A 126 -4.73 15.49 -8.07
N LEU A 127 -4.63 14.81 -6.92
CA LEU A 127 -3.71 15.21 -5.85
C LEU A 127 -2.25 15.16 -6.32
N SER A 128 -1.88 14.16 -7.15
CA SER A 128 -0.54 14.04 -7.72
C SER A 128 -0.23 15.18 -8.70
N VAL A 129 -1.19 15.56 -9.55
CA VAL A 129 -1.05 16.71 -10.47
C VAL A 129 -0.75 17.97 -9.69
N GLY A 130 -1.57 18.30 -8.66
CA GLY A 130 -1.35 19.50 -7.85
C GLY A 130 0.05 19.55 -7.21
N ALA A 131 0.50 18.44 -6.62
CA ALA A 131 1.82 18.38 -6.01
C ALA A 131 2.98 18.48 -7.03
N LEU A 132 2.80 17.92 -8.23
CA LEU A 132 3.81 18.03 -9.30
C LEU A 132 3.86 19.43 -9.91
N GLU A 133 2.72 20.13 -10.04
CA GLU A 133 2.67 21.53 -10.44
C GLU A 133 3.40 22.44 -9.44
N GLU A 134 3.15 22.23 -8.13
CA GLU A 134 3.88 22.96 -7.08
C GLU A 134 5.40 22.68 -7.14
N ARG A 135 5.80 21.43 -7.40
CA ARG A 135 7.21 21.06 -7.57
C ARG A 135 7.83 21.71 -8.80
N MET A 136 7.11 21.78 -9.91
CA MET A 136 7.58 22.45 -11.14
C MET A 136 7.93 23.90 -10.85
N VAL A 137 7.01 24.65 -10.21
CA VAL A 137 7.25 26.05 -9.83
C VAL A 137 8.48 26.19 -8.92
N ALA A 138 8.61 25.33 -7.92
CA ALA A 138 9.77 25.36 -7.01
C ALA A 138 11.10 25.06 -7.73
N LEU A 139 11.10 24.16 -8.72
CA LEU A 139 12.28 23.84 -9.51
C LEU A 139 12.63 24.95 -10.51
N GLU A 140 11.66 25.63 -11.11
CA GLU A 140 11.88 26.81 -11.96
C GLU A 140 12.54 27.94 -11.16
N ASP A 141 12.05 28.24 -9.96
CA ASP A 141 12.64 29.23 -9.04
C ASP A 141 14.08 28.81 -8.63
N ALA A 142 14.28 27.52 -8.39
CA ALA A 142 15.60 26.97 -8.07
C ALA A 142 16.57 27.10 -9.26
N LEU A 143 16.12 26.85 -10.49
CA LEU A 143 16.95 26.97 -11.70
C LEU A 143 17.42 28.40 -11.93
N ASP A 144 16.54 29.39 -11.68
CA ASP A 144 16.86 30.80 -11.83
C ASP A 144 17.96 31.25 -10.85
N SER A 145 18.02 30.65 -9.66
CA SER A 145 18.99 30.95 -8.61
C SER A 145 20.19 30.00 -8.56
N ALA A 146 20.16 28.89 -9.32
CA ALA A 146 21.18 27.85 -9.26
C ALA A 146 22.57 28.31 -9.76
N PRO A 147 23.66 28.00 -9.02
CA PRO A 147 25.00 28.17 -9.53
C PRO A 147 25.26 27.22 -10.73
N PRO A 148 26.22 27.58 -11.63
CA PRO A 148 26.43 26.84 -12.87
C PRO A 148 26.61 25.33 -12.72
N GLU A 149 27.25 24.89 -11.62
CA GLU A 149 27.51 23.49 -11.32
C GLU A 149 26.30 22.68 -10.91
N GLN A 150 25.18 23.31 -10.55
CA GLN A 150 23.93 22.66 -10.11
C GLN A 150 22.82 22.75 -11.17
N ARG A 151 23.01 23.57 -12.23
CA ARG A 151 21.95 23.82 -13.21
C ARG A 151 21.55 22.55 -13.96
N GLU A 152 22.49 21.73 -14.36
CA GLU A 152 22.23 20.48 -15.10
C GLU A 152 21.38 19.51 -14.26
N GLU A 153 21.63 19.43 -12.96
CA GLU A 153 20.82 18.62 -12.04
C GLU A 153 19.39 19.16 -11.90
N VAL A 154 19.21 20.48 -11.77
CA VAL A 154 17.88 21.09 -11.65
C VAL A 154 17.13 20.97 -12.99
N GLU A 155 17.77 21.13 -14.13
CA GLU A 155 17.18 20.93 -15.47
C GLU A 155 16.68 19.47 -15.62
N TRP A 156 17.48 18.49 -15.19
CA TRP A 156 17.07 17.09 -15.21
C TRP A 156 15.84 16.84 -14.30
N LEU A 157 15.80 17.42 -13.10
CA LEU A 157 14.65 17.31 -12.19
C LEU A 157 13.40 17.96 -12.79
N LEU A 158 13.52 19.05 -13.53
CA LEU A 158 12.41 19.69 -14.25
C LEU A 158 11.85 18.75 -15.33
N ASP A 159 12.71 18.17 -16.15
CA ASP A 159 12.30 17.25 -17.23
C ASP A 159 11.61 16.00 -16.65
N ASP A 160 12.16 15.39 -15.58
CA ASP A 160 11.58 14.25 -14.87
C ASP A 160 10.21 14.60 -14.26
N THR A 161 10.10 15.77 -13.64
CA THR A 161 8.84 16.25 -13.04
C THR A 161 7.79 16.53 -14.12
N ALA A 162 8.17 17.10 -15.27
CA ALA A 162 7.27 17.35 -16.39
C ALA A 162 6.71 16.03 -16.97
N PHE A 163 7.55 15.01 -17.13
CA PHE A 163 7.11 13.68 -17.56
C PHE A 163 6.13 13.05 -16.56
N ALA A 164 6.44 13.10 -15.26
CA ALA A 164 5.54 12.60 -14.21
C ALA A 164 4.20 13.35 -14.18
N LEU A 165 4.20 14.67 -14.49
CA LEU A 165 3.00 15.47 -14.56
C LEU A 165 2.10 15.05 -15.75
N GLU A 166 2.68 14.76 -16.92
CA GLU A 166 1.93 14.25 -18.07
C GLU A 166 1.27 12.89 -17.73
N GLU A 167 1.99 11.98 -17.09
CA GLU A 167 1.44 10.69 -16.65
C GLU A 167 0.30 10.86 -15.64
N ALA A 168 0.46 11.77 -14.66
CA ALA A 168 -0.57 12.04 -13.67
C ALA A 168 -1.82 12.67 -14.30
N GLN A 169 -1.66 13.58 -15.28
CA GLN A 169 -2.78 14.18 -16.01
C GLN A 169 -3.56 13.15 -16.83
N MET A 170 -2.88 12.20 -17.50
CA MET A 170 -3.55 11.08 -18.17
C MET A 170 -4.32 10.22 -17.18
N ALA A 171 -3.76 9.96 -16.00
CA ALA A 171 -4.41 9.16 -14.96
C ALA A 171 -5.64 9.84 -14.34
N VAL A 172 -5.77 11.17 -14.40
CA VAL A 172 -6.99 11.89 -14.00
C VAL A 172 -8.16 11.51 -14.92
N ASP A 173 -7.92 11.41 -16.23
CA ASP A 173 -8.96 11.14 -17.22
C ASP A 173 -9.27 9.64 -17.34
N GLU A 174 -8.26 8.78 -17.25
CA GLU A 174 -8.37 7.35 -17.49
C GLU A 174 -8.60 6.53 -16.21
N GLY A 175 -8.38 7.13 -15.04
CA GLY A 175 -8.26 6.46 -13.76
C GLY A 175 -6.86 5.93 -13.50
N MET A 176 -6.49 5.82 -12.25
CA MET A 176 -5.23 5.26 -11.81
C MET A 176 -5.32 3.73 -11.83
N SER A 177 -4.38 3.05 -12.46
CA SER A 177 -4.32 1.58 -12.47
C SER A 177 -3.43 0.99 -11.36
N SER A 178 -2.74 1.85 -10.62
CA SER A 178 -1.81 1.45 -9.57
C SER A 178 -2.53 1.23 -8.25
N PRO A 179 -2.25 0.13 -7.51
CA PRO A 179 -2.90 -0.12 -6.23
C PRO A 179 -2.35 0.80 -5.13
N LEU A 180 -3.23 1.21 -4.21
CA LEU A 180 -2.82 1.46 -2.84
C LEU A 180 -2.63 0.10 -2.16
N LEU A 181 -1.57 -0.05 -1.36
CA LEU A 181 -1.13 -1.35 -0.83
C LEU A 181 -1.30 -1.47 0.68
N ASN A 182 -1.26 -0.35 1.40
CA ASN A 182 -1.40 -0.34 2.85
C ASN A 182 -2.10 0.94 3.32
N VAL A 183 -2.88 0.82 4.39
CA VAL A 183 -3.43 1.93 5.16
C VAL A 183 -3.06 1.79 6.62
N TRP A 184 -2.62 2.88 7.23
CA TRP A 184 -2.18 2.91 8.61
C TRP A 184 -2.59 4.22 9.30
N PHE A 185 -3.00 4.14 10.55
CA PHE A 185 -3.37 5.28 11.38
C PHE A 185 -2.66 5.24 12.73
N ALA A 186 -2.10 6.38 13.13
CA ALA A 186 -1.53 6.57 14.46
C ALA A 186 -2.62 6.82 15.51
N ASP A 187 -3.68 7.52 15.12
CA ASP A 187 -4.82 7.91 15.92
C ASP A 187 -6.01 8.28 15.00
N ASP A 188 -7.10 8.80 15.58
CA ASP A 188 -8.33 9.17 14.86
C ASP A 188 -8.12 10.24 13.77
N ASN A 189 -7.02 10.99 13.80
CA ASN A 189 -6.76 12.11 12.90
C ASN A 189 -5.60 11.88 11.94
N ASN A 190 -4.56 11.18 12.39
CA ASN A 190 -3.30 11.06 11.67
C ASN A 190 -3.17 9.70 11.00
N GLY A 191 -3.20 9.69 9.69
CA GLY A 191 -3.13 8.46 8.90
C GLY A 191 -2.40 8.60 7.58
N TYR A 192 -2.02 7.46 7.03
CA TYR A 192 -1.34 7.32 5.74
C TYR A 192 -2.00 6.20 4.92
N ALA A 193 -2.11 6.43 3.61
CA ALA A 193 -2.37 5.38 2.63
C ALA A 193 -1.22 5.37 1.63
N MET A 194 -0.60 4.22 1.41
CA MET A 194 0.61 4.11 0.61
C MET A 194 0.50 2.97 -0.39
N GLY A 195 1.24 3.07 -1.46
CA GLY A 195 1.10 2.08 -2.52
C GLY A 195 2.26 2.00 -3.51
N ALA A 196 1.90 1.55 -4.68
CA ALA A 196 2.82 1.36 -5.78
C ALA A 196 3.39 2.70 -6.28
N TYR A 197 4.58 2.63 -6.87
CA TYR A 197 5.26 3.75 -7.52
C TYR A 197 5.45 4.98 -6.64
N GLY A 198 5.72 4.76 -5.35
CA GLY A 198 6.02 5.82 -4.38
C GLY A 198 4.82 6.70 -4.01
N VAL A 199 3.60 6.27 -4.31
CA VAL A 199 2.39 6.99 -3.89
C VAL A 199 2.25 6.87 -2.37
N VAL A 200 2.21 8.02 -1.69
CA VAL A 200 1.94 8.13 -0.26
C VAL A 200 0.98 9.29 -0.05
N LEU A 201 -0.18 8.98 0.50
CA LEU A 201 -1.19 9.92 0.93
C LEU A 201 -1.13 10.09 2.44
N ARG A 202 -1.39 11.30 2.92
CA ARG A 202 -1.44 11.63 4.35
C ARG A 202 -2.70 12.41 4.68
N THR A 203 -3.31 12.08 5.81
CA THR A 203 -4.32 12.92 6.47
C THR A 203 -3.86 13.33 7.86
N ARG A 204 -4.33 14.50 8.33
CA ARG A 204 -4.11 15.04 9.69
C ARG A 204 -5.42 15.43 10.38
N ASP A 205 -6.55 15.13 9.76
CA ASP A 205 -7.87 15.56 10.20
C ASP A 205 -8.93 14.45 10.10
N GLY A 206 -8.48 13.20 10.18
CA GLY A 206 -9.34 12.02 10.15
C GLY A 206 -9.93 11.74 8.78
N GLY A 207 -9.18 12.03 7.72
CA GLY A 207 -9.55 11.73 6.33
C GLY A 207 -10.42 12.79 5.67
N LYS A 208 -10.73 13.92 6.32
CA LYS A 208 -11.48 15.01 5.68
C LYS A 208 -10.70 15.66 4.55
N ASN A 209 -9.37 15.71 4.70
CA ASN A 209 -8.44 16.14 3.67
C ASN A 209 -7.28 15.16 3.58
N TRP A 210 -6.88 14.87 2.33
CA TRP A 210 -5.71 14.07 2.02
C TRP A 210 -4.74 14.87 1.17
N SER A 211 -3.44 14.73 1.45
CA SER A 211 -2.35 15.33 0.66
C SER A 211 -1.41 14.23 0.19
N ILE A 212 -0.75 14.45 -0.94
CA ILE A 212 0.29 13.55 -1.42
C ILE A 212 1.65 13.98 -0.85
N GLU A 213 2.42 13.00 -0.33
CA GLU A 213 3.69 13.26 0.35
C GLU A 213 4.92 13.01 -0.56
N ARG A 214 4.74 12.59 -1.81
CA ARG A 214 5.80 12.20 -2.75
C ARG A 214 7.01 13.16 -2.76
N ASN A 215 6.75 14.47 -2.76
CA ASN A 215 7.81 15.48 -2.83
C ASN A 215 8.62 15.65 -1.53
N ARG A 216 8.20 15.01 -0.44
CA ARG A 216 8.84 15.08 0.88
C ARG A 216 9.62 13.83 1.23
N LEU A 217 9.53 12.78 0.38
CA LEU A 217 10.14 11.49 0.62
C LEU A 217 11.39 11.34 -0.23
N ASP A 218 12.48 10.87 0.38
CA ASP A 218 13.70 10.49 -0.36
C ASP A 218 13.48 9.12 -1.02
N ASN A 219 12.73 9.13 -2.13
CA ASN A 219 12.41 7.97 -2.94
C ASN A 219 12.48 8.30 -4.44
N PRO A 220 13.67 8.64 -4.96
CA PRO A 220 13.84 9.07 -6.36
C PRO A 220 13.50 7.99 -7.38
N ASP A 221 13.65 6.70 -7.01
CA ASP A 221 13.36 5.57 -7.88
C ASP A 221 11.88 5.16 -7.88
N ASN A 222 11.01 5.88 -7.15
CA ASN A 222 9.59 5.59 -7.01
C ASN A 222 9.29 4.17 -6.52
N TYR A 223 10.12 3.64 -5.61
CA TYR A 223 9.90 2.33 -5.00
C TYR A 223 8.56 2.26 -4.26
N HIS A 224 7.97 1.06 -4.27
CA HIS A 224 6.73 0.77 -3.57
C HIS A 224 6.90 0.84 -2.06
N PHE A 225 5.87 1.35 -1.35
CA PHE A 225 5.80 1.26 0.11
C PHE A 225 4.75 0.23 0.52
N TYR A 226 5.12 -0.63 1.47
CA TYR A 226 4.31 -1.79 1.87
C TYR A 226 3.81 -1.73 3.31
N ALA A 227 4.53 -1.05 4.21
CA ALA A 227 4.18 -1.06 5.62
C ALA A 227 4.63 0.20 6.35
N MET A 228 3.93 0.50 7.43
CA MET A 228 4.25 1.57 8.37
C MET A 228 4.11 1.09 9.81
N ALA A 229 5.00 1.57 10.68
CA ALA A 229 4.92 1.33 12.11
C ALA A 229 5.30 2.59 12.89
N GLN A 230 4.78 2.69 14.11
CA GLN A 230 5.12 3.77 15.05
C GLN A 230 5.64 3.19 16.36
N SER A 231 6.81 3.66 16.82
CA SER A 231 7.32 3.32 18.13
C SER A 231 6.50 3.97 19.26
N SER A 232 6.67 3.49 20.47
CA SER A 232 6.02 4.10 21.65
C SER A 232 6.50 5.54 21.93
N ALA A 233 7.64 5.95 21.40
CA ALA A 233 8.15 7.32 21.46
C ALA A 233 7.60 8.23 20.35
N GLY A 234 6.86 7.68 19.40
CA GLY A 234 6.23 8.42 18.30
C GLY A 234 7.04 8.42 16.99
N THR A 235 8.19 7.75 16.95
CA THR A 235 8.95 7.60 15.70
C THR A 235 8.19 6.77 14.68
N LEU A 236 8.06 7.31 13.47
CA LEU A 236 7.44 6.61 12.34
C LEU A 236 8.51 5.95 11.49
N ILE A 237 8.22 4.72 11.07
CA ILE A 237 9.01 3.97 10.09
C ILE A 237 8.11 3.59 8.93
N MET A 238 8.55 3.88 7.70
CA MET A 238 7.92 3.45 6.46
C MET A 238 8.87 2.52 5.72
N ALA A 239 8.39 1.32 5.37
CA ALA A 239 9.20 0.25 4.79
C ALA A 239 8.70 -0.12 3.40
N GLY A 240 9.63 -0.42 2.47
CA GLY A 240 9.29 -0.63 1.08
C GLY A 240 10.25 -1.50 0.30
N GLU A 241 10.19 -1.32 -1.01
CA GLU A 241 10.94 -2.06 -2.01
C GLU A 241 12.45 -1.74 -1.95
N ALA A 242 13.28 -2.68 -2.41
CA ALA A 242 14.73 -2.53 -2.57
C ALA A 242 15.46 -2.02 -1.32
N GLY A 243 15.01 -2.41 -0.11
CA GLY A 243 15.60 -1.97 1.16
C GLY A 243 15.22 -0.55 1.56
N THR A 244 14.25 0.07 0.86
CA THR A 244 13.80 1.41 1.20
C THR A 244 13.20 1.44 2.59
N LEU A 245 13.79 2.29 3.44
CA LEU A 245 13.38 2.49 4.82
C LEU A 245 13.48 3.98 5.13
N LEU A 246 12.34 4.58 5.46
CA LEU A 246 12.25 5.98 5.83
C LEU A 246 11.86 6.12 7.29
N ARG A 247 12.45 7.09 7.98
CA ARG A 247 12.20 7.41 9.38
C ARG A 247 11.75 8.86 9.54
N SER A 248 10.79 9.08 10.41
CA SER A 248 10.40 10.42 10.87
C SER A 248 10.39 10.47 12.40
N LEU A 249 10.94 11.54 12.96
CA LEU A 249 10.97 11.82 14.39
C LEU A 249 9.98 12.91 14.81
N ASP A 250 9.28 13.50 13.86
CA ASP A 250 8.40 14.67 14.04
C ASP A 250 6.96 14.42 13.56
N GLY A 251 6.53 13.16 13.63
CA GLY A 251 5.18 12.77 13.23
C GLY A 251 4.93 12.83 11.71
N GLY A 252 5.98 12.71 10.89
CA GLY A 252 5.94 12.70 9.44
C GLY A 252 6.02 14.07 8.78
N ASP A 253 6.51 15.10 9.49
CA ASP A 253 6.77 16.41 8.89
C ASP A 253 8.04 16.40 8.06
N THR A 254 9.04 15.66 8.52
CA THR A 254 10.26 15.36 7.77
C THR A 254 10.58 13.88 7.80
N TRP A 255 11.22 13.41 6.73
CA TRP A 255 11.61 12.02 6.56
C TRP A 255 13.08 11.92 6.19
N GLU A 256 13.78 10.96 6.76
CA GLU A 256 15.16 10.63 6.42
C GLU A 256 15.25 9.17 5.96
N ARG A 257 16.10 8.91 4.98
CA ARG A 257 16.38 7.55 4.50
C ARG A 257 17.38 6.88 5.43
N ILE A 258 17.06 5.66 5.85
CA ILE A 258 17.89 4.84 6.73
C ILE A 258 18.42 3.65 5.93
N ASP A 259 19.69 3.33 6.12
CA ASP A 259 20.31 2.11 5.60
C ASP A 259 20.36 1.04 6.69
N ALA A 260 19.56 -0.01 6.52
CA ALA A 260 19.60 -1.18 7.38
C ALA A 260 20.71 -2.19 7.00
N GLY A 261 21.54 -1.88 5.99
CA GLY A 261 22.54 -2.79 5.44
C GLY A 261 21.94 -3.92 4.60
N TYR A 262 20.73 -3.70 4.03
CA TYR A 262 20.00 -4.69 3.27
C TYR A 262 19.32 -4.07 2.04
N SER A 263 19.45 -4.71 0.89
CA SER A 263 18.91 -4.22 -0.39
C SER A 263 17.70 -5.01 -0.91
N GLY A 264 17.15 -5.94 -0.12
CA GLY A 264 15.92 -6.64 -0.47
C GLY A 264 14.69 -5.93 0.09
N SER A 265 13.51 -6.22 -0.48
CA SER A 265 12.27 -5.57 -0.07
C SER A 265 11.84 -5.96 1.35
N PHE A 266 11.37 -4.97 2.10
CA PHE A 266 10.66 -5.12 3.36
C PHE A 266 9.16 -5.09 3.09
N PHE A 267 8.44 -6.14 3.45
CA PHE A 267 7.00 -6.26 3.23
C PHE A 267 6.19 -5.88 4.47
N GLY A 268 6.83 -5.81 5.63
CA GLY A 268 6.15 -5.47 6.86
C GLY A 268 7.01 -4.71 7.85
N ALA A 269 6.36 -3.98 8.75
CA ALA A 269 6.96 -3.28 9.88
C ALA A 269 6.02 -3.41 11.09
N VAL A 270 6.57 -3.66 12.27
CA VAL A 270 5.82 -3.69 13.52
C VAL A 270 6.60 -3.03 14.65
N ALA A 271 5.88 -2.41 15.59
CA ALA A 271 6.44 -1.92 16.85
C ALA A 271 6.20 -2.97 17.93
N ALA A 272 7.27 -3.36 18.62
CA ALA A 272 7.21 -4.32 19.71
C ALA A 272 6.92 -3.64 21.06
N SER A 273 6.39 -4.42 22.02
CA SER A 273 5.98 -3.91 23.33
C SER A 273 7.11 -3.34 24.21
N ASP A 274 8.35 -3.68 23.91
CA ASP A 274 9.54 -3.14 24.60
C ASP A 274 10.10 -1.85 23.98
N GLY A 275 9.37 -1.27 23.01
CA GLY A 275 9.76 -0.09 22.24
C GLY A 275 10.64 -0.39 21.02
N GLY A 276 11.01 -1.64 20.80
CA GLY A 276 11.74 -2.05 19.60
C GLY A 276 10.90 -1.94 18.33
N LEU A 277 11.55 -1.66 17.21
CA LEU A 277 10.96 -1.66 15.88
C LEU A 277 11.50 -2.85 15.10
N LEU A 278 10.64 -3.53 14.35
CA LEU A 278 11.03 -4.61 13.44
C LEU A 278 10.59 -4.29 12.03
N VAL A 279 11.45 -4.61 11.06
CA VAL A 279 11.11 -4.67 9.63
C VAL A 279 11.48 -6.04 9.10
N PHE A 280 10.66 -6.58 8.20
CA PHE A 280 10.84 -7.94 7.70
C PHE A 280 10.34 -8.06 6.26
N GLY A 281 10.84 -9.08 5.54
CA GLY A 281 10.43 -9.22 4.15
C GLY A 281 11.04 -10.39 3.41
N LEU A 282 11.65 -10.04 2.28
CA LEU A 282 12.13 -11.01 1.30
C LEU A 282 13.14 -11.98 1.90
N ARG A 283 12.98 -13.28 1.58
CA ARG A 283 13.88 -14.37 2.00
C ARG A 283 14.01 -14.55 3.52
N GLY A 284 12.96 -14.20 4.29
CA GLY A 284 12.93 -14.39 5.73
C GLY A 284 13.83 -13.44 6.53
N ASN A 285 14.32 -12.38 5.88
CA ASN A 285 15.13 -11.39 6.59
C ASN A 285 14.26 -10.58 7.55
N VAL A 286 14.76 -10.44 8.78
CA VAL A 286 14.17 -9.63 9.84
C VAL A 286 15.28 -8.74 10.40
N PHE A 287 14.99 -7.47 10.59
CA PHE A 287 15.88 -6.51 11.24
C PHE A 287 15.14 -5.87 12.41
N ARG A 288 15.88 -5.62 13.50
CA ARG A 288 15.37 -5.00 14.71
C ARG A 288 16.18 -3.79 15.09
N SER A 289 15.49 -2.71 15.47
CA SER A 289 16.07 -1.49 16.04
C SER A 289 15.61 -1.32 17.49
N LEU A 290 16.51 -0.82 18.35
CA LEU A 290 16.25 -0.48 19.76
C LEU A 290 16.53 1.01 20.04
N ASP A 291 16.80 1.79 19.02
CA ASP A 291 17.23 3.19 19.09
C ASP A 291 16.39 4.08 18.15
N GLU A 292 15.08 3.86 18.16
CA GLU A 292 14.11 4.62 17.37
C GLU A 292 14.44 4.58 15.87
N GLY A 293 14.87 3.43 15.35
CA GLY A 293 15.18 3.24 13.94
C GLY A 293 16.48 3.86 13.46
N ALA A 294 17.35 4.35 14.36
CA ALA A 294 18.63 4.94 13.97
C ALA A 294 19.62 3.89 13.49
N SER A 295 19.61 2.70 14.10
CA SER A 295 20.39 1.56 13.64
C SER A 295 19.56 0.27 13.65
N TRP A 296 19.95 -0.67 12.81
CA TRP A 296 19.24 -1.93 12.62
C TRP A 296 20.18 -3.11 12.69
N SER A 297 19.77 -4.13 13.40
CA SER A 297 20.52 -5.39 13.53
C SER A 297 19.71 -6.55 12.97
N PRO A 298 20.32 -7.46 12.18
CA PRO A 298 19.64 -8.64 11.69
C PRO A 298 19.27 -9.58 12.83
N VAL A 299 18.06 -10.16 12.76
CA VAL A 299 17.58 -11.21 13.65
C VAL A 299 17.61 -12.54 12.89
N ASP A 300 18.35 -13.52 13.38
CA ASP A 300 18.37 -14.85 12.75
C ASP A 300 17.08 -15.61 13.10
N THR A 301 16.25 -15.82 12.10
CA THR A 301 14.98 -16.57 12.25
C THR A 301 15.13 -18.08 11.96
N GLY A 302 16.24 -18.50 11.39
CA GLY A 302 16.44 -19.86 10.88
C GLY A 302 15.56 -20.20 9.66
N ASP A 303 14.70 -19.29 9.18
CA ASP A 303 13.80 -19.46 8.05
C ASP A 303 14.24 -18.55 6.88
N ARG A 304 14.04 -19.03 5.65
CA ARG A 304 14.36 -18.29 4.41
C ARG A 304 13.14 -18.03 3.53
N ARG A 305 11.95 -18.39 4.01
CA ARG A 305 10.70 -18.07 3.31
C ARG A 305 10.38 -16.60 3.51
N SER A 306 9.88 -15.95 2.47
CA SER A 306 9.53 -14.51 2.57
C SER A 306 8.40 -14.30 3.57
N LEU A 307 8.55 -13.28 4.40
CA LEU A 307 7.60 -12.86 5.42
C LEU A 307 6.81 -11.68 4.85
N MET A 308 5.49 -11.83 4.77
CA MET A 308 4.60 -10.89 4.08
C MET A 308 3.79 -10.03 5.03
N CYS A 309 3.52 -10.52 6.24
CA CYS A 309 2.71 -9.84 7.24
C CYS A 309 3.23 -10.14 8.65
N GLY A 310 2.87 -9.28 9.60
CA GLY A 310 3.26 -9.45 10.99
C GLY A 310 2.39 -8.62 11.93
N THR A 311 2.34 -9.05 13.18
CA THR A 311 1.65 -8.37 14.27
C THR A 311 2.45 -8.49 15.55
N ALA A 312 2.33 -7.50 16.42
CA ALA A 312 2.90 -7.50 17.76
C ALA A 312 1.79 -7.27 18.80
N ALA A 313 1.80 -8.05 19.86
CA ALA A 313 0.88 -7.92 20.98
C ALA A 313 1.57 -7.32 22.21
N ASP A 314 0.79 -6.74 23.10
CA ASP A 314 1.27 -6.03 24.29
C ASP A 314 2.04 -6.94 25.28
N ASP A 315 1.80 -8.26 25.24
CA ASP A 315 2.46 -9.24 26.09
C ASP A 315 3.89 -9.62 25.62
N GLY A 316 4.39 -9.00 24.54
CA GLY A 316 5.68 -9.28 23.92
C GLY A 316 5.65 -10.31 22.81
N THR A 317 4.49 -10.89 22.53
CA THR A 317 4.33 -11.82 21.41
C THR A 317 4.45 -11.05 20.09
N VAL A 318 5.31 -11.54 19.19
CA VAL A 318 5.36 -11.10 17.78
C VAL A 318 5.13 -12.32 16.89
N ILE A 319 4.21 -12.18 15.94
CA ILE A 319 3.96 -13.20 14.92
C ILE A 319 4.29 -12.61 13.56
N LEU A 320 5.13 -13.33 12.81
CA LEU A 320 5.43 -13.02 11.40
C LEU A 320 4.93 -14.19 10.54
N ALA A 321 4.33 -13.90 9.40
CA ALA A 321 3.84 -14.94 8.51
C ALA A 321 4.08 -14.58 7.03
N GLY A 322 4.01 -15.59 6.15
CA GLY A 322 4.27 -15.32 4.73
C GLY A 322 4.21 -16.51 3.82
N SER A 323 5.15 -16.59 2.87
CA SER A 323 5.16 -17.55 1.77
C SER A 323 5.35 -18.98 2.25
N ALA A 324 4.79 -19.92 1.49
CA ALA A 324 4.96 -21.38 1.69
C ALA A 324 4.67 -21.84 3.14
N GLY A 325 3.66 -21.25 3.78
CA GLY A 325 3.24 -21.60 5.13
C GLY A 325 4.20 -21.13 6.22
N ALA A 326 5.06 -20.13 5.96
CA ALA A 326 5.91 -19.57 6.99
C ALA A 326 5.06 -18.94 8.10
N VAL A 327 5.28 -19.36 9.34
CA VAL A 327 4.81 -18.68 10.55
C VAL A 327 5.92 -18.76 11.58
N LEU A 328 6.31 -17.59 12.08
CA LEU A 328 7.33 -17.44 13.12
C LEU A 328 6.71 -16.77 14.32
N ARG A 329 7.08 -17.21 15.50
CA ARG A 329 6.65 -16.66 16.79
C ARG A 329 7.85 -16.23 17.59
N SER A 330 7.77 -15.06 18.17
CA SER A 330 8.62 -14.55 19.23
C SER A 330 7.80 -14.33 20.49
N ASP A 331 8.36 -14.64 21.65
CA ASP A 331 7.79 -14.34 22.98
C ASP A 331 8.69 -13.33 23.75
N ASP A 332 9.63 -12.69 23.06
CA ASP A 332 10.62 -11.76 23.58
C ASP A 332 10.72 -10.47 22.76
N ALA A 333 9.59 -9.95 22.35
CA ALA A 333 9.44 -8.70 21.58
C ALA A 333 10.27 -8.69 20.26
N GLY A 334 10.40 -9.86 19.61
CA GLY A 334 11.12 -10.00 18.34
C GLY A 334 12.64 -10.11 18.46
N ALA A 335 13.17 -10.36 19.66
CA ALA A 335 14.60 -10.59 19.83
C ALA A 335 15.03 -11.97 19.30
N THR A 336 14.18 -12.99 19.45
CA THR A 336 14.37 -14.31 18.88
C THR A 336 13.06 -14.84 18.27
N PHE A 337 13.16 -15.73 17.30
CA PHE A 337 12.01 -16.36 16.68
C PHE A 337 12.11 -17.88 16.66
N SER A 338 10.95 -18.54 16.74
CA SER A 338 10.80 -19.97 16.54
C SER A 338 9.71 -20.26 15.49
N ALA A 339 9.92 -21.26 14.66
CA ALA A 339 8.94 -21.66 13.66
C ALA A 339 7.71 -22.29 14.32
N VAL A 340 6.51 -21.86 13.92
CA VAL A 340 5.24 -22.49 14.27
C VAL A 340 4.85 -23.47 13.17
N PRO A 341 4.64 -24.75 13.48
CA PRO A 341 4.19 -25.73 12.49
C PRO A 341 2.83 -25.33 11.89
N THR A 342 2.75 -25.35 10.55
CA THR A 342 1.52 -25.11 9.79
C THR A 342 1.21 -26.28 8.88
N VAL A 343 -0.05 -26.40 8.45
CA VAL A 343 -0.47 -27.44 7.50
C VAL A 343 -0.48 -26.84 6.10
N GLY A 344 0.22 -27.49 5.16
CA GLY A 344 0.28 -27.05 3.76
C GLY A 344 1.37 -26.01 3.47
N ASN A 345 1.32 -25.48 2.24
CA ASN A 345 2.27 -24.49 1.72
C ASN A 345 1.56 -23.21 1.26
N THR A 346 0.51 -22.80 1.97
CA THR A 346 -0.24 -21.59 1.60
C THR A 346 0.60 -20.32 1.75
N VAL A 347 0.18 -19.24 1.14
CA VAL A 347 0.77 -17.90 1.35
C VAL A 347 -0.16 -17.14 2.30
N TYR A 348 0.40 -16.69 3.41
CA TYR A 348 -0.28 -15.79 4.34
C TYR A 348 0.07 -14.35 4.01
N SER A 349 -0.96 -13.51 3.93
CA SER A 349 -0.88 -12.08 3.59
C SER A 349 -1.31 -11.16 4.73
N GLY A 350 -2.06 -11.68 5.71
CA GLY A 350 -2.47 -10.95 6.91
C GLY A 350 -2.44 -11.85 8.13
N VAL A 351 -2.11 -11.28 9.30
CA VAL A 351 -2.06 -11.98 10.59
C VAL A 351 -2.46 -11.06 11.73
N THR A 352 -3.21 -11.60 12.70
CA THR A 352 -3.51 -10.90 13.95
C THR A 352 -3.55 -11.87 15.13
N VAL A 353 -3.33 -11.34 16.33
CA VAL A 353 -3.54 -12.07 17.60
C VAL A 353 -4.85 -11.59 18.20
N ALA A 354 -5.83 -12.46 18.28
CA ALA A 354 -7.11 -12.16 18.87
C ALA A 354 -7.01 -11.96 20.40
N PRO A 355 -7.99 -11.29 21.04
CA PRO A 355 -7.98 -11.05 22.48
C PRO A 355 -7.92 -12.32 23.36
N ASP A 356 -8.32 -13.46 22.85
CA ASP A 356 -8.23 -14.77 23.52
C ASP A 356 -6.89 -15.50 23.27
N GLY A 357 -5.93 -14.85 22.58
CA GLY A 357 -4.59 -15.37 22.30
C GLY A 357 -4.52 -16.28 21.07
N ARG A 358 -5.61 -16.53 20.35
CA ARG A 358 -5.58 -17.24 19.08
C ARG A 358 -4.91 -16.40 18.01
N VAL A 359 -4.10 -17.03 17.19
CA VAL A 359 -3.51 -16.39 16.00
C VAL A 359 -4.41 -16.69 14.80
N LEU A 360 -4.92 -15.64 14.18
CA LEU A 360 -5.68 -15.72 12.94
C LEU A 360 -4.78 -15.29 11.79
N LEU A 361 -4.88 -16.01 10.69
CA LEU A 361 -4.13 -15.82 9.47
C LEU A 361 -5.08 -15.75 8.29
N VAL A 362 -4.82 -14.89 7.33
CA VAL A 362 -5.53 -14.84 6.05
C VAL A 362 -4.55 -14.97 4.89
N GLY A 363 -5.03 -15.44 3.75
CA GLY A 363 -4.21 -15.61 2.56
C GLY A 363 -4.91 -16.40 1.47
N PHE A 364 -4.12 -17.14 0.69
CA PHE A 364 -4.67 -18.08 -0.30
C PHE A 364 -5.45 -19.20 0.41
N GLY A 365 -6.75 -19.33 0.05
CA GLY A 365 -7.66 -20.30 0.65
C GLY A 365 -8.34 -19.82 1.93
N GLY A 366 -8.35 -18.50 2.15
CA GLY A 366 -9.18 -17.84 3.16
C GLY A 366 -8.53 -17.76 4.54
N ILE A 367 -9.33 -18.03 5.58
CA ILE A 367 -8.96 -17.85 6.98
C ILE A 367 -8.42 -19.14 7.57
N SER A 368 -7.32 -19.03 8.31
CA SER A 368 -6.72 -20.09 9.11
C SER A 368 -6.59 -19.65 10.57
N ILE A 369 -6.89 -20.54 11.51
CA ILE A 369 -6.75 -20.28 12.94
C ILE A 369 -5.72 -21.24 13.51
N LEU A 370 -4.66 -20.70 14.11
CA LEU A 370 -3.70 -21.50 14.87
C LEU A 370 -4.20 -21.60 16.31
N THR A 371 -4.60 -22.78 16.71
CA THR A 371 -4.90 -23.08 18.11
C THR A 371 -3.59 -23.27 18.84
N GLY A 372 -3.28 -22.32 19.70
CA GLY A 372 -2.23 -22.25 20.71
C GLY A 372 -1.01 -23.15 20.57
N GLY A 373 0.12 -22.58 20.24
CA GLY A 373 1.43 -23.20 20.44
C GLY A 373 1.87 -23.26 21.91
N ARG A 374 1.05 -23.79 22.80
CA ARG A 374 1.47 -24.41 24.05
C ARG A 374 1.13 -25.88 23.89
N ASN A 375 2.18 -26.69 23.72
CA ASN A 375 2.06 -28.12 23.93
C ASN A 375 1.55 -28.34 25.38
N GLU A 376 0.31 -28.80 25.51
CA GLU A 376 -0.04 -29.59 26.66
C GLU A 376 0.51 -31.04 26.51
#